data_e531e1c64f75b336aac36db87b910796
#
_entry.id   e531e1c64f75b336aac36db87b910796
#
_cell.length_a   1.000
_cell.length_b   1.000
_cell.length_c   1.000
_cell.angle_alpha   90.00
_cell.angle_beta   90.00
_cell.angle_gamma   90.00
#
_symmetry.space_group_name_H-M   'P 1'
#
loop_
_entity.id
_entity.type
_entity.pdbx_description
1 polymer ?
#
loop_
_entity_poly.entity_id
_entity_poly.type
_entity_poly.pdbx_seq_one_letter_code
_entity_poly.pdbx_strand_id
1 'polypeptide(L)'
;FNAADLDFDLESVCFDDPEGVLNLTQYTQPCMVAFAAGVTAVLKENGIKADYLAGLSLGEYSALEAAGVFTAKQAVELAAFRGKAMADAAKGIECGMTAVMNLDRDALAKCCEEASALGCVQICNYNCPGQLVIGGEKAAVEKAAELAKAAGARRCIPLKVSGPFHTKLMHPAGDALAKRFASEHFGEMETPILFNCLGHEKADSDSIPALLEKQVQSSVYMEDTLRRLGELGVTDILEVGPGKALSGFVKKTLGADVHCTAVETAEELEAFLTSWKAVSYTHLTLP
;
A
#
# COMPACT_ATOMS: atom_id res chain seq x y z
N PHE A 1 -9.60 -7.82 17.04
CA PHE A 1 -8.41 -7.39 17.79
C PHE A 1 -7.82 -8.54 18.62
N ASN A 2 -8.58 -9.13 19.53
CA ASN A 2 -8.09 -10.11 20.52
C ASN A 2 -7.71 -11.50 19.98
N ALA A 3 -7.92 -11.78 18.71
CA ALA A 3 -7.58 -13.07 18.09
C ALA A 3 -6.13 -13.14 17.58
N ALA A 4 -5.48 -12.01 17.34
CA ALA A 4 -4.09 -11.97 16.87
C ALA A 4 -3.11 -12.19 18.03
N ASP A 5 -2.08 -13.01 17.78
CA ASP A 5 -1.00 -13.27 18.74
C ASP A 5 0.14 -12.28 18.50
N LEU A 6 0.11 -11.19 19.28
CA LEU A 6 1.06 -10.08 19.19
C LEU A 6 1.75 -9.88 20.55
N ASP A 7 2.93 -9.29 20.54
CA ASP A 7 3.70 -8.92 21.73
C ASP A 7 3.24 -7.59 22.38
N PHE A 8 2.14 -7.01 21.88
CA PHE A 8 1.52 -5.79 22.39
C PHE A 8 -0.02 -5.86 22.27
N ASP A 9 -0.71 -4.99 23.02
CA ASP A 9 -2.15 -4.86 22.97
C ASP A 9 -2.57 -3.99 21.76
N LEU A 10 -3.03 -4.68 20.70
CA LEU A 10 -3.44 -4.04 19.45
C LEU A 10 -4.63 -3.09 19.65
N GLU A 11 -5.60 -3.46 20.49
CA GLU A 11 -6.79 -2.67 20.77
C GLU A 11 -6.41 -1.36 21.48
N SER A 12 -5.58 -1.46 22.52
CA SER A 12 -5.08 -0.29 23.24
C SER A 12 -4.28 0.65 22.35
N VAL A 13 -3.42 0.12 21.48
CA VAL A 13 -2.66 0.96 20.52
C VAL A 13 -3.57 1.63 19.50
N CYS A 14 -4.60 0.93 18.99
CA CYS A 14 -5.53 1.49 18.02
C CYS A 14 -6.39 2.62 18.57
N PHE A 15 -6.88 2.51 19.80
CA PHE A 15 -7.90 3.41 20.33
C PHE A 15 -7.35 4.45 21.31
N ASP A 16 -6.36 4.10 22.09
CA ASP A 16 -5.86 4.94 23.18
C ASP A 16 -4.44 5.44 22.94
N ASP A 17 -3.60 4.65 22.26
CA ASP A 17 -2.17 4.91 22.02
C ASP A 17 -1.43 5.50 23.23
N PRO A 18 -1.50 4.87 24.40
CA PRO A 18 -1.03 5.45 25.67
C PRO A 18 0.49 5.75 25.66
N GLU A 19 1.24 5.05 24.82
CA GLU A 19 2.69 5.22 24.68
C GLU A 19 3.08 6.11 23.49
N GLY A 20 2.12 6.56 22.67
CA GLY A 20 2.36 7.38 21.48
C GLY A 20 3.12 6.64 20.37
N VAL A 21 2.90 5.34 20.22
CA VAL A 21 3.65 4.46 19.30
C VAL A 21 2.92 4.17 17.99
N LEU A 22 1.66 4.56 17.87
CA LEU A 22 0.81 4.27 16.69
C LEU A 22 1.46 4.72 15.36
N ASN A 23 2.26 5.77 15.37
CA ASN A 23 2.96 6.27 14.18
C ASN A 23 4.25 5.51 13.84
N LEU A 24 4.67 4.54 14.66
CA LEU A 24 5.81 3.68 14.34
C LEU A 24 5.33 2.53 13.46
N THR A 25 6.07 2.26 12.37
CA THR A 25 5.62 1.33 11.31
C THR A 25 5.23 -0.06 11.81
N GLN A 26 5.90 -0.56 12.85
CA GLN A 26 5.60 -1.87 13.45
C GLN A 26 4.25 -1.93 14.18
N TYR A 27 3.70 -0.80 14.60
CA TYR A 27 2.38 -0.70 15.23
C TYR A 27 1.32 -0.20 14.25
N THR A 28 1.66 0.79 13.41
CA THR A 28 0.75 1.31 12.37
C THR A 28 0.23 0.18 11.48
N GLN A 29 1.13 -0.71 11.02
CA GLN A 29 0.78 -1.72 10.03
C GLN A 29 -0.31 -2.69 10.53
N PRO A 30 -0.18 -3.37 11.67
CA PRO A 30 -1.23 -4.28 12.14
C PRO A 30 -2.53 -3.56 12.51
N CYS A 31 -2.48 -2.32 13.02
CA CYS A 31 -3.69 -1.51 13.30
C CYS A 31 -4.48 -1.22 12.01
N MET A 32 -3.79 -0.82 10.95
CA MET A 32 -4.41 -0.55 9.65
C MET A 32 -5.02 -1.80 9.02
N VAL A 33 -4.36 -2.95 9.10
CA VAL A 33 -4.89 -4.22 8.59
C VAL A 33 -6.09 -4.67 9.41
N ALA A 34 -6.06 -4.52 10.74
CA ALA A 34 -7.20 -4.85 11.60
C ALA A 34 -8.43 -4.00 11.26
N PHE A 35 -8.25 -2.69 11.01
CA PHE A 35 -9.32 -1.81 10.54
C PHE A 35 -9.89 -2.31 9.20
N ALA A 36 -9.03 -2.55 8.21
CA ALA A 36 -9.45 -2.98 6.88
C ALA A 36 -10.19 -4.32 6.94
N ALA A 37 -9.72 -5.29 7.73
CA ALA A 37 -10.38 -6.58 7.93
C ALA A 37 -11.77 -6.42 8.55
N GLY A 38 -11.94 -5.49 9.50
CA GLY A 38 -13.26 -5.17 10.07
C GLY A 38 -14.23 -4.63 9.01
N VAL A 39 -13.80 -3.67 8.20
CA VAL A 39 -14.61 -3.13 7.11
C VAL A 39 -14.92 -4.21 6.06
N THR A 40 -13.91 -5.02 5.68
CA THR A 40 -14.08 -6.15 4.75
C THR A 40 -15.16 -7.14 5.24
N ALA A 41 -15.16 -7.47 6.52
CA ALA A 41 -16.17 -8.36 7.10
C ALA A 41 -17.58 -7.78 6.94
N VAL A 42 -17.78 -6.49 7.25
CA VAL A 42 -19.06 -5.81 7.10
C VAL A 42 -19.51 -5.76 5.63
N LEU A 43 -18.59 -5.49 4.69
CA LEU A 43 -18.89 -5.50 3.25
C LEU A 43 -19.34 -6.89 2.79
N LYS A 44 -18.63 -7.95 3.19
CA LYS A 44 -18.97 -9.34 2.87
C LYS A 44 -20.34 -9.75 3.45
N GLU A 45 -20.65 -9.38 4.70
CA GLU A 45 -21.95 -9.62 5.34
C GLU A 45 -23.11 -8.92 4.61
N ASN A 46 -22.83 -7.78 3.97
CA ASN A 46 -23.82 -7.06 3.16
C ASN A 46 -23.83 -7.51 1.67
N GLY A 47 -23.15 -8.61 1.34
CA GLY A 47 -23.12 -9.19 -0.01
C GLY A 47 -22.33 -8.40 -1.05
N ILE A 48 -21.50 -7.44 -0.61
CA ILE A 48 -20.68 -6.65 -1.50
C ILE A 48 -19.42 -7.46 -1.85
N LYS A 49 -19.19 -7.63 -3.14
CA LYS A 49 -18.03 -8.34 -3.69
C LYS A 49 -17.27 -7.41 -4.62
N ALA A 50 -15.95 -7.44 -4.50
CA ALA A 50 -15.07 -6.74 -5.43
C ALA A 50 -14.73 -7.64 -6.63
N ASP A 51 -14.62 -7.05 -7.82
CA ASP A 51 -14.11 -7.73 -9.02
C ASP A 51 -12.58 -7.79 -9.00
N TYR A 52 -11.94 -6.78 -8.41
CA TYR A 52 -10.50 -6.66 -8.25
C TYR A 52 -10.15 -6.06 -6.90
N LEU A 53 -8.98 -6.40 -6.41
CA LEU A 53 -8.43 -5.85 -5.17
C LEU A 53 -7.03 -5.30 -5.44
N ALA A 54 -6.70 -4.23 -4.75
CA ALA A 54 -5.37 -3.64 -4.74
C ALA A 54 -5.12 -2.95 -3.41
N GLY A 55 -3.86 -2.73 -3.08
CA GLY A 55 -3.50 -1.99 -1.89
C GLY A 55 -2.13 -1.36 -2.06
N LEU A 56 -1.90 -0.19 -1.51
CA LEU A 56 -0.59 0.46 -1.55
C LEU A 56 0.27 -0.08 -0.41
N SER A 57 1.40 -0.70 -0.73
CA SER A 57 2.38 -1.20 0.24
C SER A 57 1.73 -2.15 1.27
N LEU A 58 1.49 -1.66 2.46
CA LEU A 58 0.78 -2.40 3.51
C LEU A 58 -0.61 -2.88 3.06
N GLY A 59 -1.33 -2.07 2.30
CA GLY A 59 -2.67 -2.38 1.81
C GLY A 59 -2.76 -3.66 0.99
N GLU A 60 -1.65 -4.14 0.44
CA GLU A 60 -1.61 -5.43 -0.26
C GLU A 60 -1.91 -6.62 0.68
N TYR A 61 -1.56 -6.51 1.98
CA TYR A 61 -1.92 -7.50 3.00
C TYR A 61 -3.42 -7.49 3.31
N SER A 62 -4.03 -6.31 3.34
CA SER A 62 -5.48 -6.17 3.46
C SER A 62 -6.21 -6.71 2.21
N ALA A 63 -5.67 -6.47 1.02
CA ALA A 63 -6.20 -7.03 -0.22
C ALA A 63 -6.13 -8.57 -0.24
N LEU A 64 -5.04 -9.15 0.27
CA LEU A 64 -4.87 -10.60 0.39
C LEU A 64 -5.84 -11.22 1.41
N GLU A 65 -6.13 -10.52 2.51
CA GLU A 65 -7.18 -10.92 3.45
C GLU A 65 -8.57 -10.89 2.78
N ALA A 66 -8.89 -9.79 2.12
CA ALA A 66 -10.17 -9.63 1.42
C ALA A 66 -10.37 -10.68 0.31
N ALA A 67 -9.27 -11.09 -0.37
CA ALA A 67 -9.27 -12.14 -1.40
C ALA A 67 -9.32 -13.57 -0.84
N GLY A 68 -9.29 -13.78 0.47
CA GLY A 68 -9.33 -15.11 1.08
C GLY A 68 -7.98 -15.81 1.20
N VAL A 69 -6.87 -15.18 0.79
CA VAL A 69 -5.53 -15.75 0.90
C VAL A 69 -5.09 -15.83 2.36
N PHE A 70 -5.43 -14.83 3.16
CA PHE A 70 -5.16 -14.78 4.59
C PHE A 70 -6.45 -14.73 5.39
N THR A 71 -6.46 -15.30 6.58
CA THR A 71 -7.45 -14.97 7.59
C THR A 71 -7.14 -13.57 8.16
N ALA A 72 -8.13 -12.89 8.73
CA ALA A 72 -7.93 -11.59 9.38
C ALA A 72 -6.84 -11.65 10.46
N LYS A 73 -6.85 -12.71 11.30
CA LYS A 73 -5.81 -12.97 12.29
C LYS A 73 -4.42 -13.02 11.66
N GLN A 74 -4.26 -13.87 10.63
CA GLN A 74 -2.99 -14.07 9.94
C GLN A 74 -2.49 -12.79 9.27
N ALA A 75 -3.38 -12.03 8.61
CA ALA A 75 -3.03 -10.76 7.97
C ALA A 75 -2.48 -9.72 8.97
N VAL A 76 -3.10 -9.62 10.15
CA VAL A 76 -2.67 -8.73 11.24
C VAL A 76 -1.31 -9.15 11.79
N GLU A 77 -1.10 -10.43 12.06
CA GLU A 77 0.16 -10.97 12.57
C GLU A 77 1.31 -10.81 11.56
N LEU A 78 1.03 -11.05 10.27
CA LEU A 78 2.01 -10.83 9.19
C LEU A 78 2.32 -9.34 9.00
N ALA A 79 1.34 -8.45 9.15
CA ALA A 79 1.57 -7.00 9.09
C ALA A 79 2.44 -6.51 10.25
N ALA A 80 2.23 -7.02 11.46
CA ALA A 80 3.09 -6.73 12.62
C ALA A 80 4.53 -7.23 12.39
N PHE A 81 4.68 -8.47 11.94
CA PHE A 81 5.98 -9.03 11.58
C PHE A 81 6.69 -8.20 10.49
N ARG A 82 5.95 -7.83 9.43
CA ARG A 82 6.46 -7.00 8.34
C ARG A 82 6.95 -5.64 8.87
N GLY A 83 6.12 -4.96 9.64
CA GLY A 83 6.45 -3.65 10.23
C GLY A 83 7.72 -3.71 11.06
N LYS A 84 7.86 -4.75 11.89
CA LYS A 84 9.06 -5.00 12.70
C LYS A 84 10.28 -5.29 11.82
N ALA A 85 10.17 -6.17 10.84
CA ALA A 85 11.26 -6.50 9.93
C ALA A 85 11.75 -5.27 9.14
N MET A 86 10.83 -4.41 8.69
CA MET A 86 11.16 -3.16 8.01
C MET A 86 11.84 -2.16 8.96
N ALA A 87 11.37 -2.03 10.19
CA ALA A 87 12.00 -1.20 11.21
C ALA A 87 13.41 -1.69 11.56
N ASP A 88 13.59 -3.01 11.72
CA ASP A 88 14.88 -3.62 12.01
C ASP A 88 15.86 -3.44 10.85
N ALA A 89 15.42 -3.61 9.61
CA ALA A 89 16.24 -3.41 8.41
C ALA A 89 16.70 -1.95 8.24
N ALA A 90 15.93 -0.99 8.73
CA ALA A 90 16.28 0.43 8.66
C ALA A 90 17.27 0.88 9.74
N LYS A 91 17.51 0.07 10.78
CA LYS A 91 18.40 0.45 11.90
C LYS A 91 19.82 0.75 11.44
N GLY A 92 20.33 1.90 11.87
CA GLY A 92 21.70 2.32 11.57
C GLY A 92 21.90 2.88 10.16
N ILE A 93 20.85 2.97 9.35
CA ILE A 93 20.94 3.60 8.03
C ILE A 93 20.49 5.05 8.15
N GLU A 94 21.38 5.98 7.85
CA GLU A 94 21.00 7.38 7.66
C GLU A 94 20.29 7.50 6.32
N CYS A 95 18.96 7.52 6.34
CA CYS A 95 18.11 7.41 5.16
C CYS A 95 17.15 8.60 5.02
N GLY A 96 16.53 8.68 3.85
CA GLY A 96 15.47 9.62 3.56
C GLY A 96 14.54 9.12 2.46
N MET A 97 13.36 9.74 2.41
CA MET A 97 12.44 9.62 1.28
C MET A 97 11.95 11.01 0.90
N THR A 98 11.77 11.26 -0.39
CA THR A 98 11.34 12.56 -0.89
C THR A 98 10.28 12.38 -1.97
N ALA A 99 9.13 13.03 -1.81
CA ALA A 99 8.12 13.12 -2.86
C ALA A 99 8.56 14.15 -3.91
N VAL A 100 8.61 13.73 -5.17
CA VAL A 100 8.97 14.52 -6.33
C VAL A 100 7.73 14.80 -7.16
N MET A 101 7.41 16.08 -7.35
CA MET A 101 6.19 16.50 -8.00
C MET A 101 6.46 17.01 -9.41
N ASN A 102 5.65 16.54 -10.36
CA ASN A 102 5.63 16.95 -11.76
C ASN A 102 6.99 16.85 -12.47
N LEU A 103 7.65 15.70 -12.30
CA LEU A 103 8.80 15.28 -13.10
C LEU A 103 8.47 13.93 -13.73
N ASP A 104 8.87 13.75 -14.98
CA ASP A 104 8.75 12.49 -15.70
C ASP A 104 9.56 11.38 -15.03
N ARG A 105 9.04 10.11 -15.11
CA ARG A 105 9.67 8.97 -14.44
C ARG A 105 11.07 8.65 -14.99
N ASP A 106 11.30 8.82 -16.30
CA ASP A 106 12.61 8.57 -16.92
C ASP A 106 13.62 9.66 -16.54
N ALA A 107 13.17 10.92 -16.48
CA ALA A 107 14.00 12.02 -16.01
C ALA A 107 14.40 11.84 -14.55
N LEU A 108 13.47 11.40 -13.69
CA LEU A 108 13.78 11.14 -12.28
C LEU A 108 14.69 9.93 -12.11
N ALA A 109 14.52 8.88 -12.92
CA ALA A 109 15.39 7.71 -12.90
C ALA A 109 16.85 8.09 -13.20
N LYS A 110 17.09 8.98 -14.19
CA LYS A 110 18.43 9.52 -14.48
C LYS A 110 19.01 10.32 -13.32
N CYS A 111 18.18 11.11 -12.62
CA CYS A 111 18.62 11.82 -11.42
C CYS A 111 19.04 10.85 -10.31
N CYS A 112 18.30 9.75 -10.11
CA CYS A 112 18.68 8.71 -9.17
C CYS A 112 19.98 8.00 -9.58
N GLU A 113 20.13 7.67 -10.88
CA GLU A 113 21.34 7.04 -11.40
C GLU A 113 22.59 7.92 -11.15
N GLU A 114 22.51 9.21 -11.47
CA GLU A 114 23.61 10.16 -11.21
C GLU A 114 23.92 10.30 -9.71
N ALA A 115 22.87 10.40 -8.87
CA ALA A 115 23.03 10.52 -7.44
C ALA A 115 23.54 9.25 -6.76
N SER A 116 23.45 8.08 -7.41
CA SER A 116 23.87 6.79 -6.86
C SER A 116 25.37 6.69 -6.56
N ALA A 117 26.18 7.61 -7.09
CA ALA A 117 27.59 7.77 -6.70
C ALA A 117 27.78 8.12 -5.21
N LEU A 118 26.74 8.64 -4.53
CA LEU A 118 26.76 9.01 -3.11
C LEU A 118 26.11 7.96 -2.20
N GLY A 119 25.56 6.89 -2.76
CA GLY A 119 24.87 5.84 -2.01
C GLY A 119 23.64 5.32 -2.74
N CYS A 120 22.93 4.41 -2.11
CA CYS A 120 21.71 3.83 -2.68
C CYS A 120 20.59 4.88 -2.74
N VAL A 121 20.03 5.09 -3.93
CA VAL A 121 18.81 5.88 -4.15
C VAL A 121 18.04 5.33 -5.35
N GLN A 122 16.73 5.26 -5.26
CA GLN A 122 15.87 4.80 -6.34
C GLN A 122 14.47 5.41 -6.23
N ILE A 123 13.68 5.33 -7.31
CA ILE A 123 12.25 5.61 -7.24
C ILE A 123 11.61 4.43 -6.51
N CYS A 124 11.03 4.68 -5.35
CA CYS A 124 10.39 3.67 -4.51
C CYS A 124 8.87 3.64 -4.65
N ASN A 125 8.22 4.74 -5.08
CA ASN A 125 6.80 4.75 -5.38
C ASN A 125 6.50 5.53 -6.67
N TYR A 126 5.73 4.90 -7.53
CA TYR A 126 5.03 5.50 -8.66
C TYR A 126 3.57 5.67 -8.26
N ASN A 127 3.22 6.79 -7.60
CA ASN A 127 1.92 6.94 -6.96
C ASN A 127 0.79 7.27 -7.94
N CYS A 128 0.98 8.29 -8.76
CA CYS A 128 0.05 8.74 -9.79
C CYS A 128 0.79 9.70 -10.74
N PRO A 129 0.19 10.10 -11.88
CA PRO A 129 0.78 11.09 -12.77
C PRO A 129 1.24 12.33 -12.02
N GLY A 130 2.52 12.65 -12.18
CA GLY A 130 3.14 13.81 -11.54
C GLY A 130 3.45 13.65 -10.04
N GLN A 131 3.39 12.44 -9.49
CA GLN A 131 3.79 12.20 -8.10
C GLN A 131 4.57 10.89 -7.96
N LEU A 132 5.88 11.04 -7.84
CA LEU A 132 6.84 9.96 -7.59
C LEU A 132 7.48 10.13 -6.22
N VAL A 133 8.02 9.05 -5.65
CA VAL A 133 8.80 9.14 -4.40
C VAL A 133 10.15 8.47 -4.63
N ILE A 134 11.22 9.15 -4.26
CA ILE A 134 12.56 8.57 -4.20
C ILE A 134 12.91 8.23 -2.76
N GLY A 135 13.68 7.18 -2.56
CA GLY A 135 14.14 6.74 -1.24
C GLY A 135 15.51 6.10 -1.31
N GLY A 136 16.21 6.11 -0.17
CA GLY A 136 17.55 5.55 -0.07
C GLY A 136 18.37 6.16 1.05
N GLU A 137 19.69 6.13 0.89
CA GLU A 137 20.62 6.81 1.79
C GLU A 137 20.48 8.32 1.65
N LYS A 138 20.51 9.03 2.78
CA LYS A 138 20.16 10.44 2.87
C LYS A 138 20.91 11.32 1.90
N ALA A 139 22.23 11.20 1.83
CA ALA A 139 23.07 12.01 0.94
C ALA A 139 22.69 11.80 -0.55
N ALA A 140 22.43 10.56 -0.94
CA ALA A 140 22.04 10.23 -2.30
C ALA A 140 20.61 10.73 -2.63
N VAL A 141 19.67 10.63 -1.68
CA VAL A 141 18.29 11.15 -1.84
C VAL A 141 18.30 12.67 -1.94
N GLU A 142 19.08 13.38 -1.12
CA GLU A 142 19.22 14.83 -1.18
C GLU A 142 19.80 15.27 -2.52
N LYS A 143 20.86 14.58 -3.01
CA LYS A 143 21.43 14.84 -4.32
C LYS A 143 20.46 14.58 -5.46
N ALA A 144 19.74 13.46 -5.44
CA ALA A 144 18.71 13.16 -6.44
C ALA A 144 17.59 14.22 -6.46
N ALA A 145 17.19 14.72 -5.28
CA ALA A 145 16.20 15.79 -5.17
C ALA A 145 16.70 17.13 -5.73
N GLU A 146 17.98 17.47 -5.55
CA GLU A 146 18.60 18.64 -6.20
C GLU A 146 18.59 18.52 -7.72
N LEU A 147 19.04 17.36 -8.23
CA LEU A 147 19.04 17.07 -9.67
C LEU A 147 17.62 17.10 -10.25
N ALA A 148 16.65 16.53 -9.54
CA ALA A 148 15.25 16.55 -9.93
C ALA A 148 14.70 17.99 -10.05
N LYS A 149 15.04 18.88 -9.10
CA LYS A 149 14.68 20.30 -9.18
C LYS A 149 15.32 20.97 -10.39
N ALA A 150 16.61 20.71 -10.65
CA ALA A 150 17.30 21.22 -11.82
C ALA A 150 16.72 20.70 -13.15
N ALA A 151 16.20 19.46 -13.14
CA ALA A 151 15.52 18.84 -14.28
C ALA A 151 14.07 19.31 -14.47
N GLY A 152 13.55 20.19 -13.60
CA GLY A 152 12.22 20.80 -13.75
C GLY A 152 11.15 20.26 -12.82
N ALA A 153 11.49 19.46 -11.81
CA ALA A 153 10.53 19.07 -10.77
C ALA A 153 9.94 20.30 -10.08
N ARG A 154 8.61 20.37 -10.02
CA ARG A 154 7.93 21.52 -9.42
C ARG A 154 8.20 21.64 -7.91
N ARG A 155 8.28 20.51 -7.22
CA ARG A 155 8.58 20.41 -5.78
C ARG A 155 9.27 19.09 -5.47
N CYS A 156 10.18 19.14 -4.49
CA CYS A 156 10.73 17.96 -3.83
C CYS A 156 10.46 18.13 -2.34
N ILE A 157 9.63 17.26 -1.77
CA ILE A 157 9.11 17.37 -0.40
C ILE A 157 9.67 16.20 0.40
N PRO A 158 10.60 16.44 1.36
CA PRO A 158 11.06 15.40 2.27
C PRO A 158 9.91 14.81 3.07
N LEU A 159 9.87 13.48 3.17
CA LEU A 159 8.85 12.76 3.94
C LEU A 159 9.41 12.41 5.33
N LYS A 160 8.55 12.47 6.33
CA LYS A 160 8.86 11.99 7.69
C LYS A 160 8.65 10.48 7.71
N VAL A 161 9.72 9.72 7.48
CA VAL A 161 9.70 8.26 7.45
C VAL A 161 10.81 7.70 8.34
N SER A 162 10.62 6.49 8.84
CA SER A 162 11.56 5.79 9.72
C SER A 162 12.54 4.88 8.97
N GLY A 163 12.45 4.78 7.64
CA GLY A 163 13.31 3.91 6.85
C GLY A 163 13.24 4.17 5.35
N PRO A 164 14.21 3.65 4.58
CA PRO A 164 14.28 3.77 3.12
C PRO A 164 13.41 2.68 2.47
N PHE A 165 12.10 2.72 2.76
CA PHE A 165 11.14 1.71 2.36
C PHE A 165 11.04 1.57 0.85
N HIS A 166 10.77 0.34 0.39
CA HIS A 166 10.67 0.01 -1.03
C HIS A 166 11.95 0.30 -1.84
N THR A 167 13.10 0.16 -1.18
CA THR A 167 14.42 0.23 -1.80
C THR A 167 15.19 -1.07 -1.56
N LYS A 168 16.29 -1.26 -2.30
CA LYS A 168 17.20 -2.40 -2.12
C LYS A 168 17.76 -2.52 -0.69
N LEU A 169 17.77 -1.43 0.08
CA LEU A 169 18.19 -1.41 1.48
C LEU A 169 17.24 -2.22 2.38
N MET A 170 16.03 -2.51 1.92
CA MET A 170 15.06 -3.37 2.62
C MET A 170 15.25 -4.87 2.36
N HIS A 171 16.31 -5.27 1.67
CA HIS A 171 16.60 -6.69 1.42
C HIS A 171 16.58 -7.56 2.71
N PRO A 172 17.15 -7.11 3.85
CA PRO A 172 17.05 -7.89 5.10
C PRO A 172 15.61 -8.11 5.57
N ALA A 173 14.69 -7.16 5.31
CA ALA A 173 13.27 -7.34 5.60
C ALA A 173 12.63 -8.35 4.65
N GLY A 174 13.01 -8.35 3.37
CA GLY A 174 12.60 -9.37 2.39
C GLY A 174 13.01 -10.76 2.83
N ASP A 175 14.27 -10.96 3.21
CA ASP A 175 14.79 -12.24 3.71
C ASP A 175 14.05 -12.72 4.96
N ALA A 176 13.74 -11.82 5.90
CA ALA A 176 12.98 -12.14 7.09
C ALA A 176 11.54 -12.58 6.75
N LEU A 177 10.89 -11.88 5.82
CA LEU A 177 9.56 -12.22 5.33
C LEU A 177 9.55 -13.57 4.60
N ALA A 178 10.53 -13.84 3.72
CA ALA A 178 10.65 -15.12 3.03
C ALA A 178 10.74 -16.31 4.01
N LYS A 179 11.54 -16.15 5.07
CA LYS A 179 11.64 -17.16 6.15
C LYS A 179 10.32 -17.33 6.89
N ARG A 180 9.61 -16.23 7.20
CA ARG A 180 8.31 -16.28 7.85
C ARG A 180 7.28 -16.98 6.97
N PHE A 181 7.21 -16.65 5.69
CA PHE A 181 6.25 -17.23 4.74
C PHE A 181 6.44 -18.73 4.52
N ALA A 182 7.64 -19.27 4.73
CA ALA A 182 7.88 -20.70 4.63
C ALA A 182 7.07 -21.56 5.62
N SER A 183 6.60 -20.97 6.71
CA SER A 183 5.74 -21.62 7.72
C SER A 183 4.27 -21.20 7.66
N GLU A 184 3.93 -20.28 6.73
CA GLU A 184 2.56 -19.77 6.60
C GLU A 184 1.74 -20.54 5.56
N HIS A 185 0.46 -20.65 5.81
CA HIS A 185 -0.49 -21.17 4.83
C HIS A 185 -1.05 -20.02 3.99
N PHE A 186 -0.91 -20.13 2.68
CA PHE A 186 -1.53 -19.24 1.71
C PHE A 186 -2.76 -19.91 1.11
N GLY A 187 -3.94 -19.36 1.36
CA GLY A 187 -5.20 -19.84 0.80
C GLY A 187 -5.31 -19.55 -0.71
N GLU A 188 -6.39 -20.02 -1.30
CA GLU A 188 -6.71 -19.68 -2.70
C GLU A 188 -7.15 -18.21 -2.80
N MET A 189 -6.70 -17.54 -3.84
CA MET A 189 -7.07 -16.16 -4.15
C MET A 189 -8.41 -16.15 -4.88
N GLU A 190 -9.50 -15.85 -4.15
CA GLU A 190 -10.87 -15.85 -4.69
C GLU A 190 -11.17 -14.65 -5.58
N THR A 191 -10.50 -13.53 -5.35
CA THR A 191 -10.63 -12.28 -6.11
C THR A 191 -9.26 -11.87 -6.64
N PRO A 192 -9.12 -11.54 -7.94
CA PRO A 192 -7.85 -11.09 -8.51
C PRO A 192 -7.28 -9.87 -7.79
N ILE A 193 -5.96 -9.91 -7.53
CA ILE A 193 -5.21 -8.81 -6.92
C ILE A 193 -4.22 -8.26 -7.93
N LEU A 194 -4.11 -6.92 -7.97
CA LEU A 194 -3.02 -6.23 -8.65
C LEU A 194 -1.88 -6.00 -7.66
N PHE A 195 -0.69 -6.55 -7.97
CA PHE A 195 0.44 -6.55 -7.04
C PHE A 195 1.33 -5.33 -7.22
N ASN A 196 1.79 -4.75 -6.11
CA ASN A 196 2.58 -3.51 -6.09
C ASN A 196 3.85 -3.58 -6.91
N CYS A 197 4.58 -4.70 -6.81
CA CYS A 197 5.85 -4.87 -7.52
C CYS A 197 5.70 -5.24 -9.00
N LEU A 198 4.47 -5.39 -9.48
CA LEU A 198 4.11 -5.65 -10.88
C LEU A 198 3.37 -4.47 -11.50
N GLY A 199 2.45 -3.82 -10.77
CA GLY A 199 1.49 -2.85 -11.27
C GLY A 199 0.30 -3.48 -12.02
N HIS A 200 0.17 -4.81 -11.95
CA HIS A 200 -0.88 -5.60 -12.59
C HIS A 200 -1.11 -6.93 -11.84
N GLU A 201 -1.99 -7.78 -12.36
CA GLU A 201 -2.25 -9.12 -11.85
C GLU A 201 -1.01 -10.02 -11.98
N LYS A 202 -0.86 -10.99 -11.08
CA LYS A 202 0.21 -12.00 -11.19
C LYS A 202 -0.04 -12.97 -12.35
N ALA A 203 1.03 -13.52 -12.91
CA ALA A 203 0.96 -14.66 -13.80
C ALA A 203 0.74 -15.98 -12.99
N ASP A 204 0.32 -17.05 -13.67
CA ASP A 204 0.12 -18.36 -13.04
C ASP A 204 1.42 -18.93 -12.44
N SER A 205 2.56 -18.59 -13.04
CA SER A 205 3.90 -18.98 -12.57
C SER A 205 4.35 -18.20 -11.33
N ASP A 206 3.72 -17.08 -10.98
CA ASP A 206 4.13 -16.25 -9.86
C ASP A 206 3.56 -16.76 -8.55
N SER A 207 4.40 -16.84 -7.52
CA SER A 207 3.97 -17.19 -6.19
C SER A 207 3.75 -15.96 -5.31
N ILE A 208 2.65 -15.92 -4.55
CA ILE A 208 2.31 -14.79 -3.67
C ILE A 208 3.44 -14.54 -2.64
N PRO A 209 4.01 -15.55 -1.96
CA PRO A 209 5.15 -15.33 -1.05
C PRO A 209 6.32 -14.60 -1.70
N ALA A 210 6.71 -15.01 -2.93
CA ALA A 210 7.81 -14.36 -3.64
C ALA A 210 7.49 -12.92 -4.06
N LEU A 211 6.23 -12.64 -4.42
CA LEU A 211 5.79 -11.27 -4.72
C LEU A 211 5.82 -10.38 -3.49
N LEU A 212 5.40 -10.86 -2.33
CA LEU A 212 5.45 -10.11 -1.06
C LEU A 212 6.90 -9.89 -0.56
N GLU A 213 7.78 -10.88 -0.72
CA GLU A 213 9.21 -10.72 -0.47
C GLU A 213 9.80 -9.62 -1.35
N LYS A 214 9.50 -9.67 -2.66
CA LYS A 214 9.95 -8.66 -3.62
C LYS A 214 9.37 -7.28 -3.31
N GLN A 215 8.10 -7.19 -2.93
CA GLN A 215 7.38 -5.96 -2.69
C GLN A 215 8.07 -5.04 -1.67
N VAL A 216 8.55 -5.58 -0.55
CA VAL A 216 9.12 -4.77 0.54
C VAL A 216 10.44 -4.11 0.15
N GLN A 217 11.16 -4.66 -0.82
CA GLN A 217 12.49 -4.24 -1.26
C GLN A 217 12.53 -3.68 -2.69
N SER A 218 11.38 -3.48 -3.32
CA SER A 218 11.25 -2.94 -4.68
C SER A 218 10.17 -1.87 -4.79
N SER A 219 10.16 -1.17 -5.91
CA SER A 219 9.21 -0.09 -6.18
C SER A 219 7.75 -0.55 -6.13
N VAL A 220 6.89 0.35 -5.67
CA VAL A 220 5.43 0.23 -5.70
C VAL A 220 4.91 0.94 -6.94
N TYR A 221 4.27 0.21 -7.85
CA TYR A 221 3.74 0.70 -9.13
C TYR A 221 2.24 1.01 -9.03
N MET A 222 1.85 1.95 -8.14
CA MET A 222 0.44 2.28 -7.90
C MET A 222 -0.21 2.96 -9.10
N GLU A 223 0.51 3.85 -9.81
CA GLU A 223 0.00 4.46 -11.04
C GLU A 223 -0.32 3.40 -12.10
N ASP A 224 0.57 2.42 -12.27
CA ASP A 224 0.39 1.35 -13.25
C ASP A 224 -0.78 0.43 -12.82
N THR A 225 -0.91 0.13 -11.52
CA THR A 225 -2.07 -0.55 -10.93
C THR A 225 -3.38 0.16 -11.27
N LEU A 226 -3.45 1.47 -11.05
CA LEU A 226 -4.67 2.25 -11.35
C LEU A 226 -4.97 2.28 -12.85
N ARG A 227 -3.97 2.47 -13.70
CA ARG A 227 -4.16 2.39 -15.16
C ARG A 227 -4.69 1.03 -15.58
N ARG A 228 -4.16 -0.05 -14.99
CA ARG A 228 -4.62 -1.41 -15.27
C ARG A 228 -6.08 -1.61 -14.85
N LEU A 229 -6.51 -1.09 -13.68
CA LEU A 229 -7.93 -1.11 -13.28
C LEU A 229 -8.82 -0.38 -14.30
N GLY A 230 -8.37 0.75 -14.82
CA GLY A 230 -9.08 1.45 -15.91
C GLY A 230 -9.19 0.62 -17.19
N GLU A 231 -8.11 -0.06 -17.61
CA GLU A 231 -8.10 -0.98 -18.76
C GLU A 231 -9.06 -2.17 -18.56
N LEU A 232 -9.19 -2.64 -17.33
CA LEU A 232 -10.13 -3.71 -16.94
C LEU A 232 -11.59 -3.23 -16.86
N GLY A 233 -11.85 -1.94 -17.11
CA GLY A 233 -13.18 -1.37 -17.14
C GLY A 233 -13.80 -1.11 -15.75
N VAL A 234 -12.98 -0.97 -14.72
CA VAL A 234 -13.45 -0.63 -13.37
C VAL A 234 -14.02 0.78 -13.37
N THR A 235 -15.26 0.94 -12.89
CA THR A 235 -15.99 2.21 -12.82
C THR A 235 -16.13 2.75 -11.40
N ASP A 236 -16.10 1.85 -10.41
CA ASP A 236 -16.31 2.18 -9.01
C ASP A 236 -15.16 1.64 -8.15
N ILE A 237 -14.57 2.50 -7.33
CA ILE A 237 -13.48 2.16 -6.43
C ILE A 237 -13.88 2.55 -5.01
N LEU A 238 -13.69 1.64 -4.07
CA LEU A 238 -13.84 1.89 -2.64
C LEU A 238 -12.46 1.90 -1.97
N GLU A 239 -12.05 3.07 -1.47
CA GLU A 239 -10.86 3.20 -0.61
C GLU A 239 -11.26 2.89 0.83
N VAL A 240 -10.61 1.89 1.43
CA VAL A 240 -10.81 1.48 2.81
C VAL A 240 -9.59 1.84 3.63
N GLY A 241 -9.76 2.71 4.62
CA GLY A 241 -8.67 3.12 5.50
C GLY A 241 -8.71 4.61 5.84
N PRO A 242 -7.96 5.04 6.87
CA PRO A 242 -7.89 6.44 7.26
C PRO A 242 -7.19 7.28 6.18
N GLY A 243 -7.79 8.45 5.89
CA GLY A 243 -7.34 9.37 4.86
C GLY A 243 -7.94 9.10 3.48
N LYS A 244 -7.56 9.93 2.51
CA LYS A 244 -8.11 9.94 1.13
C LYS A 244 -6.99 10.04 0.08
N ALA A 245 -5.83 9.45 0.38
CA ALA A 245 -4.67 9.55 -0.48
C ALA A 245 -4.87 8.78 -1.79
N LEU A 246 -5.42 7.55 -1.72
CA LEU A 246 -5.66 6.71 -2.89
C LEU A 246 -6.77 7.30 -3.77
N SER A 247 -7.83 7.85 -3.19
CA SER A 247 -8.86 8.61 -3.93
C SER A 247 -8.26 9.77 -4.72
N GLY A 248 -7.27 10.46 -4.14
CA GLY A 248 -6.50 11.48 -4.84
C GLY A 248 -5.69 10.94 -6.02
N PHE A 249 -5.09 9.75 -5.88
CA PHE A 249 -4.35 9.08 -6.96
C PHE A 249 -5.30 8.58 -8.06
N VAL A 250 -6.43 7.98 -7.68
CA VAL A 250 -7.49 7.55 -8.61
C VAL A 250 -7.94 8.73 -9.48
N LYS A 251 -8.30 9.85 -8.86
CA LYS A 251 -8.75 11.05 -9.58
C LYS A 251 -7.71 11.58 -10.57
N LYS A 252 -6.43 11.56 -10.19
CA LYS A 252 -5.34 12.02 -11.06
C LYS A 252 -5.02 11.07 -12.19
N THR A 253 -5.21 9.77 -11.98
CA THR A 253 -4.83 8.72 -12.93
C THR A 253 -5.96 8.36 -13.88
N LEU A 254 -7.19 8.23 -13.36
CA LEU A 254 -8.36 7.74 -14.11
C LEU A 254 -9.37 8.85 -14.44
N GLY A 255 -9.20 10.05 -13.85
CA GLY A 255 -10.09 11.18 -14.14
C GLY A 255 -11.43 11.11 -13.42
N ALA A 256 -12.46 11.70 -14.03
CA ALA A 256 -13.80 11.80 -13.45
C ALA A 256 -14.74 10.65 -13.83
N ASP A 257 -14.31 9.79 -14.76
CA ASP A 257 -15.13 8.68 -15.27
C ASP A 257 -15.17 7.48 -14.30
N VAL A 258 -14.26 7.46 -13.31
CA VAL A 258 -14.24 6.46 -12.25
C VAL A 258 -14.72 7.09 -10.94
N HIS A 259 -15.77 6.50 -10.39
CA HIS A 259 -16.30 6.91 -9.10
C HIS A 259 -15.44 6.33 -7.98
N CYS A 260 -14.97 7.18 -7.07
CA CYS A 260 -14.17 6.74 -5.93
C CYS A 260 -14.80 7.20 -4.61
N THR A 261 -15.16 6.25 -3.75
CA THR A 261 -15.66 6.50 -2.40
C THR A 261 -14.59 6.11 -1.38
N ALA A 262 -14.34 6.94 -0.38
CA ALA A 262 -13.47 6.63 0.74
C ALA A 262 -14.29 6.32 1.99
N VAL A 263 -13.86 5.32 2.76
CA VAL A 263 -14.47 4.89 4.02
C VAL A 263 -13.39 4.84 5.09
N GLU A 264 -13.43 5.78 6.01
CA GLU A 264 -12.52 5.88 7.16
C GLU A 264 -13.26 5.88 8.52
N THR A 265 -14.60 6.05 8.52
CA THR A 265 -15.42 6.02 9.73
C THR A 265 -16.61 5.06 9.59
N ALA A 266 -17.23 4.71 10.72
CA ALA A 266 -18.44 3.88 10.73
C ALA A 266 -19.60 4.57 9.97
N GLU A 267 -19.74 5.88 10.14
CA GLU A 267 -20.77 6.68 9.48
C GLU A 267 -20.59 6.70 7.95
N GLU A 268 -19.34 6.82 7.46
CA GLU A 268 -19.05 6.73 6.02
C GLU A 268 -19.35 5.32 5.47
N LEU A 269 -19.06 4.26 6.25
CA LEU A 269 -19.39 2.90 5.87
C LEU A 269 -20.92 2.71 5.79
N GLU A 270 -21.68 3.17 6.77
CA GLU A 270 -23.14 3.11 6.77
C GLU A 270 -23.75 3.88 5.60
N ALA A 271 -23.23 5.06 5.30
CA ALA A 271 -23.66 5.87 4.16
C ALA A 271 -23.37 5.14 2.83
N PHE A 272 -22.20 4.53 2.69
CA PHE A 272 -21.85 3.72 1.52
C PHE A 272 -22.79 2.54 1.37
N LEU A 273 -23.04 1.75 2.43
CA LEU A 273 -23.94 0.59 2.41
C LEU A 273 -25.38 0.99 2.03
N THR A 274 -25.84 2.14 2.51
CA THR A 274 -27.18 2.66 2.19
C THR A 274 -27.28 3.02 0.71
N SER A 275 -26.29 3.72 0.16
CA SER A 275 -26.25 4.09 -1.26
C SER A 275 -26.15 2.85 -2.16
N TRP A 276 -25.33 1.88 -1.79
CA TRP A 276 -25.16 0.62 -2.52
C TRP A 276 -26.46 -0.16 -2.63
N LYS A 277 -27.20 -0.31 -1.53
CA LYS A 277 -28.52 -0.97 -1.51
C LYS A 277 -29.52 -0.25 -2.40
N ALA A 278 -29.56 1.07 -2.41
CA ALA A 278 -30.45 1.86 -3.26
C ALA A 278 -30.20 1.61 -4.75
N VAL A 279 -28.94 1.56 -5.17
CA VAL A 279 -28.56 1.27 -6.58
C VAL A 279 -28.93 -0.16 -6.95
N SER A 280 -28.66 -1.15 -6.10
CA SER A 280 -29.00 -2.55 -6.34
C SER A 280 -30.51 -2.78 -6.47
N TYR A 281 -31.33 -2.06 -5.71
CA TYR A 281 -32.80 -2.12 -5.81
C TYR A 281 -33.31 -1.52 -7.14
N THR A 282 -32.69 -0.48 -7.64
CA THR A 282 -33.08 0.16 -8.93
C THR A 282 -32.84 -0.75 -10.13
N HIS A 283 -31.83 -1.60 -10.07
CA HIS A 283 -31.55 -2.58 -11.13
C HIS A 283 -32.45 -3.82 -11.10
N LEU A 284 -33.08 -4.12 -9.96
CA LEU A 284 -34.02 -5.25 -9.80
C LEU A 284 -35.47 -4.89 -10.15
N THR A 285 -35.79 -3.62 -10.34
CA THR A 285 -37.17 -3.13 -10.57
C THR A 285 -37.43 -2.61 -11.99
N LEU A 286 -36.53 -2.79 -12.94
CA LEU A 286 -36.80 -2.52 -14.35
C LEU A 286 -37.37 -3.78 -15.02
N PRO A 287 -38.56 -3.68 -15.69
CA PRO A 287 -39.22 -4.80 -16.36
C PRO A 287 -38.43 -5.24 -17.58
#